data_3ee0a9ec8965f4f3154b00bcf10f74ef
#
_entry.id   3ee0a9ec8965f4f3154b00bcf10f74ef
#
_cell.length_a   1.000
_cell.length_b   1.000
_cell.length_c   1.000
_cell.angle_alpha   90.00
_cell.angle_beta   90.00
_cell.angle_gamma   90.00
#
_symmetry.space_group_name_H-M   'P 1'
#
loop_
_entity.id
_entity.type
_entity.pdbx_description
1 polymer ?
#
loop_
_entity_poly.entity_id
_entity_poly.type
_entity_poly.pdbx_seq_one_letter_code
_entity_poly.pdbx_strand_id
1 'polypeptide(L)'
;MCIRDRREDSVKDIGALLDWVKTQPDLDSDRVAVIGGSYGGYMVLASAVYYSDQLVGAVDRVGISNFVTFLENTEDYRRDLRRVEYGDERDPEMRAFLEEISPNNNVAEIDIPMLVVQGENDPRVPVTESEQVVEALRKEGKTVWYMNALNEGHGFRKKENSDVSQQVTLMFFEKYL
;
A
#
# COMPACT_ATOMS: atom_id res chain seq x y z
N MET A 1 -13.02 13.55 15.68
CA MET A 1 -13.78 12.82 14.66
C MET A 1 -12.99 11.55 14.36
N CYS A 2 -13.53 10.39 14.68
CA CYS A 2 -12.86 9.13 14.43
C CYS A 2 -13.09 8.76 12.95
N ILE A 3 -12.04 8.62 12.15
CA ILE A 3 -12.18 8.28 10.71
C ILE A 3 -12.18 6.77 10.48
N ARG A 4 -12.32 5.97 11.55
CA ARG A 4 -12.23 4.51 11.51
C ARG A 4 -13.16 3.90 10.46
N ASP A 5 -14.42 4.31 10.50
CA ASP A 5 -15.53 3.89 9.64
C ASP A 5 -15.62 4.63 8.30
N ARG A 6 -14.65 5.53 8.00
CA ARG A 6 -14.63 6.36 6.80
C ARG A 6 -13.30 6.31 6.04
N ARG A 7 -12.55 5.22 6.18
CA ARG A 7 -11.27 5.09 5.48
C ARG A 7 -11.45 4.99 3.97
N GLU A 8 -12.51 4.37 3.54
CA GLU A 8 -12.86 4.32 2.12
C GLU A 8 -13.16 5.71 1.54
N ASP A 9 -13.65 6.65 2.35
CA ASP A 9 -13.87 8.03 1.87
C ASP A 9 -12.54 8.69 1.47
N SER A 10 -11.44 8.42 2.20
CA SER A 10 -10.11 8.91 1.81
C SER A 10 -9.58 8.26 0.51
N VAL A 11 -9.98 7.02 0.23
CA VAL A 11 -9.66 6.38 -1.06
C VAL A 11 -10.48 7.00 -2.20
N LYS A 12 -11.74 7.38 -1.94
CA LYS A 12 -12.58 8.13 -2.91
C LYS A 12 -11.99 9.50 -3.27
N ASP A 13 -11.25 10.13 -2.35
CA ASP A 13 -10.53 11.38 -2.65
C ASP A 13 -9.46 11.17 -3.74
N ILE A 14 -8.82 9.99 -3.79
CA ILE A 14 -7.90 9.64 -4.89
C ILE A 14 -8.68 9.54 -6.21
N GLY A 15 -9.85 8.91 -6.23
CA GLY A 15 -10.73 8.87 -7.41
C GLY A 15 -11.08 10.27 -7.90
N ALA A 16 -11.44 11.18 -7.00
CA ALA A 16 -11.71 12.57 -7.35
C ALA A 16 -10.49 13.29 -7.94
N LEU A 17 -9.27 12.98 -7.45
CA LEU A 17 -8.04 13.50 -8.03
C LEU A 17 -7.78 12.94 -9.42
N LEU A 18 -8.04 11.66 -9.66
CA LEU A 18 -7.91 11.04 -10.98
C LEU A 18 -8.88 11.68 -11.98
N ASP A 19 -10.13 11.92 -11.56
CA ASP A 19 -11.11 12.62 -12.39
C ASP A 19 -10.71 14.07 -12.65
N TRP A 20 -10.13 14.75 -11.67
CA TRP A 20 -9.58 16.10 -11.87
C TRP A 20 -8.42 16.10 -12.88
N VAL A 21 -7.50 15.12 -12.82
CA VAL A 21 -6.40 14.97 -13.78
C VAL A 21 -6.91 14.91 -15.21
N LYS A 22 -8.02 14.18 -15.48
CA LYS A 22 -8.65 14.10 -16.80
C LYS A 22 -9.14 15.46 -17.34
N THR A 23 -9.38 16.41 -16.45
CA THR A 23 -9.82 17.77 -16.85
C THR A 23 -8.67 18.72 -17.13
N GLN A 24 -7.41 18.33 -16.86
CA GLN A 24 -6.25 19.20 -17.01
C GLN A 24 -5.60 19.02 -18.39
N PRO A 25 -5.50 20.06 -19.23
CA PRO A 25 -4.98 19.93 -20.59
C PRO A 25 -3.48 19.64 -20.65
N ASP A 26 -2.75 19.91 -19.56
CA ASP A 26 -1.29 19.74 -19.49
C ASP A 26 -0.88 18.44 -18.78
N LEU A 27 -1.84 17.59 -18.37
CA LEU A 27 -1.59 16.31 -17.73
C LEU A 27 -2.06 15.16 -18.63
N ASP A 28 -1.30 14.07 -18.61
CA ASP A 28 -1.60 12.84 -19.33
C ASP A 28 -2.37 11.88 -18.41
N SER A 29 -3.70 11.85 -18.58
CA SER A 29 -4.57 11.00 -17.75
C SER A 29 -4.43 9.50 -18.02
N ASP A 30 -3.81 9.12 -19.14
CA ASP A 30 -3.56 7.73 -19.49
C ASP A 30 -2.22 7.21 -18.91
N ARG A 31 -1.48 8.09 -18.25
CA ARG A 31 -0.15 7.81 -17.68
C ARG A 31 -0.06 8.29 -16.22
N VAL A 32 -0.92 7.75 -15.37
CA VAL A 32 -0.96 8.08 -13.94
C VAL A 32 -0.51 6.89 -13.12
N ALA A 33 0.42 7.12 -12.21
CA ALA A 33 0.85 6.14 -11.21
C ALA A 33 0.72 6.71 -9.80
N VAL A 34 0.57 5.84 -8.80
CA VAL A 34 0.52 6.22 -7.39
C VAL A 34 1.72 5.69 -6.63
N ILE A 35 2.24 6.50 -5.70
CA ILE A 35 3.34 6.12 -4.82
C ILE A 35 3.07 6.61 -3.40
N GLY A 36 3.32 5.77 -2.41
CA GLY A 36 3.13 6.13 -1.02
C GLY A 36 3.84 5.19 -0.06
N GLY A 37 3.93 5.61 1.21
CA GLY A 37 4.58 4.81 2.23
C GLY A 37 3.80 4.74 3.54
N SER A 38 3.96 3.65 4.29
CA SER A 38 3.25 3.40 5.55
C SER A 38 1.73 3.40 5.35
N TYR A 39 0.98 4.27 6.02
CA TYR A 39 -0.44 4.46 5.72
C TYR A 39 -0.68 4.91 4.26
N GLY A 40 0.25 5.71 3.69
CA GLY A 40 0.23 6.04 2.27
C GLY A 40 0.43 4.82 1.36
N GLY A 41 1.13 3.78 1.84
CA GLY A 41 1.23 2.48 1.17
C GLY A 41 -0.12 1.73 1.15
N TYR A 42 -0.87 1.75 2.26
CA TYR A 42 -2.26 1.29 2.25
C TYR A 42 -3.09 2.03 1.20
N MET A 43 -2.97 3.38 1.15
CA MET A 43 -3.69 4.19 0.16
C MET A 43 -3.31 3.82 -1.29
N VAL A 44 -2.04 3.48 -1.53
CA VAL A 44 -1.56 2.98 -2.83
C VAL A 44 -2.20 1.64 -3.18
N LEU A 45 -2.16 0.69 -2.26
CA LEU A 45 -2.75 -0.65 -2.45
C LEU A 45 -4.27 -0.56 -2.66
N ALA A 46 -4.96 0.22 -1.84
CA ALA A 46 -6.40 0.46 -2.00
C ALA A 46 -6.72 1.16 -3.33
N SER A 47 -5.91 2.15 -3.74
CA SER A 47 -6.09 2.79 -5.05
C SER A 47 -5.89 1.81 -6.20
N ALA A 48 -4.93 0.89 -6.08
CA ALA A 48 -4.73 -0.17 -7.08
C ALA A 48 -5.92 -1.14 -7.16
N VAL A 49 -6.60 -1.40 -6.03
CA VAL A 49 -7.84 -2.21 -6.02
C VAL A 49 -9.01 -1.46 -6.68
N TYR A 50 -9.24 -0.20 -6.30
CA TYR A 50 -10.45 0.52 -6.72
C TYR A 50 -10.33 1.25 -8.06
N TYR A 51 -9.12 1.58 -8.50
CA TYR A 51 -8.85 2.43 -9.68
C TYR A 51 -7.83 1.81 -10.63
N SER A 52 -7.78 0.47 -10.70
CA SER A 52 -6.86 -0.26 -11.57
C SER A 52 -6.98 0.15 -13.04
N ASP A 53 -8.19 0.48 -13.47
CA ASP A 53 -8.51 0.92 -14.83
C ASP A 53 -8.04 2.36 -15.17
N GLN A 54 -7.64 3.13 -14.17
CA GLN A 54 -7.20 4.53 -14.32
C GLN A 54 -5.72 4.74 -13.99
N LEU A 55 -5.02 3.68 -13.59
CA LEU A 55 -3.62 3.71 -13.18
C LEU A 55 -2.79 2.80 -14.08
N VAL A 56 -1.53 3.16 -14.31
CA VAL A 56 -0.60 2.34 -15.09
C VAL A 56 0.46 1.65 -14.23
N GLY A 57 0.51 1.95 -12.94
CA GLY A 57 1.41 1.32 -11.99
C GLY A 57 1.29 1.91 -10.59
N ALA A 58 1.75 1.16 -9.60
CA ALA A 58 1.71 1.59 -8.21
C ALA A 58 2.96 1.17 -7.44
N VAL A 59 3.45 2.06 -6.55
CA VAL A 59 4.64 1.83 -5.73
C VAL A 59 4.26 1.92 -4.26
N ASP A 60 4.17 0.76 -3.62
CA ASP A 60 3.95 0.63 -2.19
C ASP A 60 5.29 0.57 -1.44
N ARG A 61 5.47 1.42 -0.44
CA ARG A 61 6.62 1.40 0.45
C ARG A 61 6.18 1.17 1.88
N VAL A 62 6.59 0.06 2.48
CA VAL A 62 6.29 -0.30 3.87
C VAL A 62 4.81 -0.13 4.22
N GLY A 63 3.92 -0.52 3.30
CA GLY A 63 2.48 -0.30 3.41
C GLY A 63 1.75 -1.37 4.20
N ILE A 64 0.56 -1.03 4.66
CA ILE A 64 -0.35 -1.93 5.36
C ILE A 64 -1.20 -2.63 4.30
N SER A 65 -1.05 -3.92 4.15
CA SER A 65 -1.81 -4.73 3.18
C SER A 65 -3.08 -5.33 3.77
N ASN A 66 -3.06 -5.64 5.08
CA ASN A 66 -4.22 -6.10 5.82
C ASN A 66 -4.21 -5.51 7.24
N PHE A 67 -5.28 -4.79 7.60
CA PHE A 67 -5.36 -4.12 8.90
C PHE A 67 -5.41 -5.10 10.08
N VAL A 68 -6.00 -6.27 9.90
CA VAL A 68 -6.11 -7.26 10.98
C VAL A 68 -4.74 -7.85 11.28
N THR A 69 -4.03 -8.37 10.26
CA THR A 69 -2.69 -8.92 10.44
C THR A 69 -1.70 -7.87 10.91
N PHE A 70 -1.80 -6.64 10.42
CA PHE A 70 -1.01 -5.50 10.89
C PHE A 70 -1.22 -5.24 12.39
N LEU A 71 -2.47 -5.17 12.87
CA LEU A 71 -2.79 -4.93 14.28
C LEU A 71 -2.36 -6.08 15.19
N GLU A 72 -2.45 -7.31 14.71
CA GLU A 72 -2.01 -8.50 15.44
C GLU A 72 -0.49 -8.61 15.53
N ASN A 73 0.26 -8.16 14.52
CA ASN A 73 1.69 -8.40 14.39
C ASN A 73 2.59 -7.17 14.58
N THR A 74 2.04 -5.95 14.63
CA THR A 74 2.84 -4.76 14.98
C THR A 74 3.37 -4.89 16.42
N GLU A 75 4.49 -4.22 16.71
CA GLU A 75 5.13 -4.28 18.03
C GLU A 75 4.15 -3.93 19.17
N ASP A 76 4.22 -4.69 20.28
CA ASP A 76 3.27 -4.61 21.40
C ASP A 76 3.06 -3.19 21.94
N TYR A 77 4.14 -2.41 22.07
CA TYR A 77 4.07 -1.03 22.58
C TYR A 77 3.30 -0.08 21.64
N ARG A 78 3.02 -0.49 20.40
CA ARG A 78 2.29 0.28 19.40
C ARG A 78 0.85 -0.17 19.23
N ARG A 79 0.54 -1.40 19.56
CA ARG A 79 -0.70 -2.09 19.21
C ARG A 79 -1.94 -1.35 19.71
N ASP A 80 -2.00 -1.02 20.99
CA ASP A 80 -3.16 -0.32 21.53
C ASP A 80 -3.34 1.08 20.94
N LEU A 81 -2.23 1.80 20.68
CA LEU A 81 -2.29 3.08 19.99
C LEU A 81 -2.88 2.92 18.58
N ARG A 82 -2.51 1.87 17.88
CA ARG A 82 -3.01 1.59 16.52
C ARG A 82 -4.47 1.15 16.52
N ARG A 83 -4.91 0.40 17.53
CA ARG A 83 -6.33 0.09 17.73
C ARG A 83 -7.19 1.34 17.91
N VAL A 84 -6.69 2.32 18.66
CA VAL A 84 -7.37 3.62 18.80
C VAL A 84 -7.48 4.34 17.45
N GLU A 85 -6.47 4.26 16.60
CA GLU A 85 -6.40 4.93 15.31
C GLU A 85 -7.18 4.22 14.20
N TYR A 86 -7.01 2.89 14.09
CA TYR A 86 -7.54 2.10 12.96
C TYR A 86 -8.84 1.37 13.25
N GLY A 87 -9.11 1.04 14.49
CA GLY A 87 -10.18 0.16 14.97
C GLY A 87 -9.58 -1.01 15.75
N ASP A 88 -10.39 -1.66 16.56
CA ASP A 88 -9.97 -2.79 17.39
C ASP A 88 -10.39 -4.11 16.72
N GLU A 89 -9.42 -4.85 16.21
CA GLU A 89 -9.63 -6.14 15.53
C GLU A 89 -10.20 -7.23 16.43
N ARG A 90 -10.22 -7.00 17.76
CA ARG A 90 -10.83 -7.91 18.73
C ARG A 90 -12.35 -7.78 18.80
N ASP A 91 -12.88 -6.64 18.33
CA ASP A 91 -14.31 -6.47 18.14
C ASP A 91 -14.73 -7.15 16.82
N PRO A 92 -15.72 -8.07 16.83
CA PRO A 92 -16.07 -8.84 15.63
C PRO A 92 -16.62 -7.98 14.48
N GLU A 93 -17.36 -6.91 14.76
CA GLU A 93 -17.91 -6.02 13.72
C GLU A 93 -16.78 -5.19 13.09
N MET A 94 -15.90 -4.65 13.95
CA MET A 94 -14.73 -3.92 13.48
C MET A 94 -13.77 -4.82 12.71
N ARG A 95 -13.55 -6.06 13.16
CA ARG A 95 -12.71 -7.01 12.43
C ARG A 95 -13.26 -7.27 11.03
N ALA A 96 -14.56 -7.52 10.90
CA ALA A 96 -15.18 -7.73 9.59
C ALA A 96 -14.98 -6.53 8.66
N PHE A 97 -15.16 -5.32 9.16
CA PHE A 97 -14.89 -4.10 8.40
C PHE A 97 -13.41 -3.95 8.02
N LEU A 98 -12.48 -4.22 8.94
CA LEU A 98 -11.05 -4.15 8.67
C LEU A 98 -10.60 -5.19 7.62
N GLU A 99 -11.18 -6.39 7.62
CA GLU A 99 -10.94 -7.40 6.58
C GLU A 99 -11.48 -6.94 5.22
N GLU A 100 -12.68 -6.37 5.18
CA GLU A 100 -13.33 -5.87 3.97
C GLU A 100 -12.47 -4.81 3.26
N ILE A 101 -11.99 -3.82 4.01
CA ILE A 101 -11.18 -2.72 3.45
C ILE A 101 -9.71 -3.06 3.24
N SER A 102 -9.27 -4.27 3.58
CA SER A 102 -7.87 -4.69 3.47
C SER A 102 -7.53 -5.09 2.02
N PRO A 103 -6.58 -4.38 1.37
CA PRO A 103 -6.25 -4.63 -0.03
C PRO A 103 -5.77 -6.07 -0.30
N ASN A 104 -5.10 -6.71 0.66
CA ASN A 104 -4.63 -8.09 0.52
C ASN A 104 -5.76 -9.08 0.23
N ASN A 105 -6.96 -8.80 0.70
CA ASN A 105 -8.14 -9.65 0.47
C ASN A 105 -8.81 -9.38 -0.89
N ASN A 106 -8.38 -8.32 -1.60
CA ASN A 106 -8.97 -7.83 -2.84
C ASN A 106 -7.94 -7.75 -3.99
N VAL A 107 -6.82 -8.47 -3.90
CA VAL A 107 -5.73 -8.42 -4.90
C VAL A 107 -6.15 -8.88 -6.30
N ALA A 108 -7.23 -9.64 -6.41
CA ALA A 108 -7.79 -10.06 -7.69
C ALA A 108 -8.20 -8.87 -8.58
N GLU A 109 -8.61 -7.75 -7.96
CA GLU A 109 -9.02 -6.52 -8.62
C GLU A 109 -7.83 -5.66 -9.10
N ILE A 110 -6.59 -6.00 -8.71
CA ILE A 110 -5.39 -5.26 -9.11
C ILE A 110 -4.91 -5.78 -10.46
N ASP A 111 -5.06 -4.99 -11.51
CA ASP A 111 -4.63 -5.33 -12.88
C ASP A 111 -3.40 -4.56 -13.35
N ILE A 112 -2.84 -3.68 -12.52
CA ILE A 112 -1.67 -2.89 -12.82
C ILE A 112 -0.38 -3.49 -12.23
N PRO A 113 0.79 -3.23 -12.83
CA PRO A 113 2.07 -3.55 -12.21
C PRO A 113 2.26 -2.89 -10.85
N MET A 114 2.82 -3.64 -9.90
CA MET A 114 3.12 -3.18 -8.56
C MET A 114 4.63 -3.24 -8.27
N LEU A 115 5.17 -2.23 -7.59
CA LEU A 115 6.46 -2.31 -6.90
C LEU A 115 6.20 -2.23 -5.40
N VAL A 116 6.61 -3.27 -4.68
CA VAL A 116 6.53 -3.33 -3.20
C VAL A 116 7.94 -3.22 -2.63
N VAL A 117 8.15 -2.26 -1.74
CA VAL A 117 9.46 -1.97 -1.11
C VAL A 117 9.32 -2.07 0.40
N GLN A 118 10.17 -2.90 1.04
CA GLN A 118 10.09 -3.19 2.47
C GLN A 118 11.47 -3.22 3.13
N GLY A 119 11.52 -2.88 4.42
CA GLY A 119 12.66 -3.13 5.29
C GLY A 119 12.38 -4.32 6.20
N GLU A 120 13.27 -5.30 6.20
CA GLU A 120 13.15 -6.56 6.96
C GLU A 120 12.88 -6.34 8.45
N ASN A 121 13.54 -5.32 9.03
CA ASN A 121 13.49 -5.04 10.47
C ASN A 121 12.52 -3.89 10.80
N ASP A 122 11.43 -3.79 10.08
CA ASP A 122 10.42 -2.74 10.30
C ASP A 122 9.60 -3.03 11.58
N PRO A 123 9.73 -2.19 12.64
CA PRO A 123 8.98 -2.40 13.88
C PRO A 123 7.57 -1.80 13.85
N ARG A 124 7.19 -1.14 12.76
CA ARG A 124 5.90 -0.44 12.63
C ARG A 124 4.93 -1.22 11.75
N VAL A 125 5.38 -1.53 10.55
CA VAL A 125 4.66 -2.35 9.58
C VAL A 125 5.51 -3.59 9.35
N PRO A 126 5.13 -4.73 9.93
CA PRO A 126 5.91 -5.96 9.83
C PRO A 126 6.17 -6.36 8.38
N VAL A 127 7.34 -6.97 8.12
CA VAL A 127 7.70 -7.47 6.79
C VAL A 127 6.64 -8.41 6.20
N THR A 128 5.93 -9.12 7.07
CA THR A 128 4.83 -10.03 6.69
C THR A 128 3.71 -9.33 5.93
N GLU A 129 3.50 -8.01 6.13
CA GLU A 129 2.51 -7.25 5.36
C GLU A 129 2.89 -7.18 3.87
N SER A 130 4.16 -6.95 3.58
CA SER A 130 4.66 -6.95 2.19
C SER A 130 4.71 -8.36 1.60
N GLU A 131 5.16 -9.34 2.38
CA GLU A 131 5.28 -10.72 1.92
C GLU A 131 3.93 -11.30 1.52
N GLN A 132 2.88 -11.11 2.36
CA GLN A 132 1.55 -11.65 2.08
C GLN A 132 0.93 -11.01 0.83
N VAL A 133 1.05 -9.70 0.61
CA VAL A 133 0.49 -9.05 -0.59
C VAL A 133 1.26 -9.44 -1.84
N VAL A 134 2.58 -9.57 -1.76
CA VAL A 134 3.42 -10.04 -2.88
C VAL A 134 3.08 -11.48 -3.24
N GLU A 135 2.90 -12.36 -2.25
CA GLU A 135 2.50 -13.75 -2.48
C GLU A 135 1.11 -13.82 -3.12
N ALA A 136 0.14 -13.06 -2.60
CA ALA A 136 -1.22 -13.01 -3.14
C ALA A 136 -1.23 -12.50 -4.59
N LEU A 137 -0.52 -11.41 -4.90
CA LEU A 137 -0.39 -10.89 -6.27
C LEU A 137 0.23 -11.93 -7.23
N ARG A 138 1.29 -12.60 -6.80
CA ARG A 138 1.94 -13.66 -7.61
C ARG A 138 1.02 -14.84 -7.87
N LYS A 139 0.25 -15.24 -6.87
CA LYS A 139 -0.73 -16.34 -6.99
C LYS A 139 -1.83 -16.02 -8.00
N GLU A 140 -2.25 -14.76 -8.06
CA GLU A 140 -3.19 -14.25 -9.07
C GLU A 140 -2.53 -13.97 -10.44
N GLY A 141 -1.23 -14.26 -10.60
CA GLY A 141 -0.52 -14.04 -11.87
C GLY A 141 -0.25 -12.57 -12.19
N LYS A 142 -0.36 -11.68 -11.20
CA LYS A 142 -0.16 -10.25 -11.37
C LYS A 142 1.33 -9.90 -11.45
N THR A 143 1.66 -8.81 -12.13
CA THR A 143 3.04 -8.31 -12.23
C THR A 143 3.42 -7.60 -10.93
N VAL A 144 4.37 -8.17 -10.18
CA VAL A 144 4.88 -7.55 -8.96
C VAL A 144 6.40 -7.61 -8.86
N TRP A 145 7.02 -6.46 -8.62
CA TRP A 145 8.41 -6.33 -8.22
C TRP A 145 8.47 -6.22 -6.71
N TYR A 146 9.40 -6.94 -6.10
CA TYR A 146 9.57 -6.91 -4.64
C TYR A 146 11.03 -6.60 -4.29
N MET A 147 11.22 -5.56 -3.49
CA MET A 147 12.50 -5.17 -2.92
C MET A 147 12.41 -5.24 -1.40
N ASN A 148 13.12 -6.19 -0.78
CA ASN A 148 13.28 -6.26 0.66
C ASN A 148 14.72 -5.94 1.07
N ALA A 149 14.91 -4.89 1.87
CA ALA A 149 16.22 -4.50 2.40
C ALA A 149 16.45 -5.15 3.77
N LEU A 150 17.27 -6.18 3.82
CA LEU A 150 17.49 -7.06 5.00
C LEU A 150 18.06 -6.34 6.23
N ASN A 151 18.59 -5.14 6.06
CA ASN A 151 19.25 -4.36 7.10
C ASN A 151 18.60 -2.98 7.33
N GLU A 152 17.34 -2.80 6.91
CA GLU A 152 16.54 -1.59 7.07
C GLU A 152 15.28 -1.83 7.89
N GLY A 153 14.72 -0.72 8.42
CA GLY A 153 13.46 -0.68 9.14
C GLY A 153 12.37 0.09 8.38
N HIS A 154 11.58 0.87 9.12
CA HIS A 154 10.49 1.67 8.57
C HIS A 154 11.00 2.91 7.83
N GLY A 155 11.39 2.71 6.60
CA GLY A 155 12.07 3.70 5.77
C GLY A 155 13.59 3.51 5.78
N PHE A 156 14.18 3.69 4.61
CA PHE A 156 15.59 3.40 4.38
C PHE A 156 16.47 4.56 4.85
N ARG A 157 17.34 4.29 5.81
CA ARG A 157 18.25 5.27 6.38
C ARG A 157 19.67 5.15 5.83
N LYS A 158 20.06 3.95 5.36
CA LYS A 158 21.37 3.74 4.76
C LYS A 158 21.33 4.24 3.32
N LYS A 159 22.34 5.09 3.01
CA LYS A 159 22.38 5.76 1.70
C LYS A 159 22.34 4.78 0.55
N GLU A 160 23.12 3.71 0.63
CA GLU A 160 23.19 2.67 -0.40
C GLU A 160 21.83 2.02 -0.67
N ASN A 161 21.06 1.71 0.37
CA ASN A 161 19.73 1.11 0.22
C ASN A 161 18.70 2.14 -0.32
N SER A 162 18.80 3.39 0.13
CA SER A 162 17.97 4.48 -0.37
C SER A 162 18.24 4.73 -1.86
N ASP A 163 19.51 4.79 -2.26
CA ASP A 163 19.90 4.97 -3.66
C ASP A 163 19.37 3.83 -4.55
N VAL A 164 19.54 2.58 -4.12
CA VAL A 164 19.00 1.41 -4.85
C VAL A 164 17.48 1.47 -4.94
N SER A 165 16.79 1.79 -3.83
CA SER A 165 15.32 1.91 -3.84
C SER A 165 14.83 2.99 -4.81
N GLN A 166 15.52 4.14 -4.88
CA GLN A 166 15.21 5.19 -5.84
C GLN A 166 15.44 4.72 -7.28
N GLN A 167 16.57 4.07 -7.56
CA GLN A 167 16.87 3.53 -8.88
C GLN A 167 15.83 2.48 -9.33
N VAL A 168 15.48 1.54 -8.46
CA VAL A 168 14.44 0.53 -8.75
C VAL A 168 13.10 1.21 -9.04
N THR A 169 12.75 2.25 -8.28
CA THR A 169 11.53 3.03 -8.51
C THR A 169 11.54 3.73 -9.88
N LEU A 170 12.68 4.34 -10.25
CA LEU A 170 12.82 4.97 -11.57
C LEU A 170 12.72 3.93 -12.69
N MET A 171 13.42 2.81 -12.58
CA MET A 171 13.34 1.71 -13.55
C MET A 171 11.91 1.16 -13.70
N PHE A 172 11.16 1.10 -12.58
CA PHE A 172 9.77 0.69 -12.61
C PHE A 172 8.91 1.69 -13.39
N PHE A 173 9.05 2.98 -13.12
CA PHE A 173 8.34 4.02 -13.86
C PHE A 173 8.75 4.11 -15.32
N GLU A 174 10.06 4.01 -15.64
CA GLU A 174 10.53 3.96 -17.03
C GLU A 174 9.93 2.82 -17.85
N LYS A 175 9.56 1.73 -17.17
CA LYS A 175 8.99 0.55 -17.83
C LYS A 175 7.47 0.64 -17.99
N TYR A 176 6.76 1.24 -17.04
CA TYR A 176 5.30 1.14 -16.96
C TYR A 176 4.56 2.49 -17.08
N LEU A 177 5.24 3.61 -16.84
CA LEU A 177 4.73 4.95 -16.97
C LEU A 177 5.21 5.61 -18.27
#